data_6c87af1ce528a316bdb2adf7c301d967
#
_entry.id   6c87af1ce528a316bdb2adf7c301d967
#
_cell.length_a   1.000
_cell.length_b   1.000
_cell.length_c   1.000
_cell.angle_alpha   90.00
_cell.angle_beta   90.00
_cell.angle_gamma   90.00
#
_symmetry.space_group_name_H-M   'P 1'
#
loop_
_entity.id
_entity.type
_entity.pdbx_description
1 polymer ?
#
loop_
_entity_poly.entity_id
_entity_poly.type
_entity_poly.pdbx_seq_one_letter_code
_entity_poly.pdbx_strand_id
1 'polypeptide(L)'
;EGNFDGGYANFSEFAKGADAAGMRSGKRLTHPLFVKTPEIAPDQAKAGERIAKQLNLGVSGIVFVDVQSADEVKAGLNMMRFKSKGGTRPDDVGDAPARWGMSEKDYKDKADLWPLNPKGELVNFTIVESKEGLAKIREIAAVKGIGVLFPGAGTLRGVFTSPPDANGQRVFDEKGWENAIQQVLAACKEFKVSCGYPAGAADIEMRM
;
A
#
# COMPACT_ATOMS: atom_id res chain seq x y z
N GLU A 1 -10.56 -2.15 -5.74
CA GLU A 1 -10.24 -2.83 -4.47
C GLU A 1 -11.12 -4.05 -4.24
N GLY A 2 -12.45 -3.94 -4.25
CA GLY A 2 -13.37 -5.04 -3.98
C GLY A 2 -13.46 -6.14 -5.05
N ASN A 3 -12.95 -5.94 -6.25
CA ASN A 3 -13.00 -6.91 -7.35
C ASN A 3 -11.62 -7.16 -7.94
N PHE A 4 -10.72 -7.70 -7.13
CA PHE A 4 -9.38 -8.04 -7.59
C PHE A 4 -9.40 -9.02 -8.76
N ASP A 5 -10.17 -10.10 -8.64
CA ASP A 5 -10.16 -11.18 -9.62
C ASP A 5 -10.70 -10.70 -10.99
N GLY A 6 -11.73 -9.84 -11.00
CA GLY A 6 -12.21 -9.20 -12.23
C GLY A 6 -11.29 -8.11 -12.78
N GLY A 7 -10.54 -7.42 -11.92
CA GLY A 7 -9.63 -6.35 -12.33
C GLY A 7 -8.23 -6.82 -12.73
N TYR A 8 -7.81 -8.00 -12.30
CA TYR A 8 -6.46 -8.50 -12.51
C TYR A 8 -6.10 -8.69 -14.01
N ALA A 9 -7.03 -9.22 -14.78
CA ALA A 9 -6.82 -9.39 -16.22
C ALA A 9 -6.61 -8.05 -16.92
N ASN A 10 -7.44 -7.05 -16.63
CA ASN A 10 -7.30 -5.71 -17.17
C ASN A 10 -6.00 -5.03 -16.74
N PHE A 11 -5.59 -5.23 -15.49
CA PHE A 11 -4.32 -4.72 -15.00
C PHE A 11 -3.12 -5.41 -15.67
N SER A 12 -3.20 -6.71 -15.94
CA SER A 12 -2.17 -7.44 -16.69
C SER A 12 -2.02 -6.89 -18.11
N GLU A 13 -3.13 -6.63 -18.80
CA GLU A 13 -3.10 -6.01 -20.14
C GLU A 13 -2.56 -4.57 -20.10
N PHE A 14 -2.96 -3.77 -19.12
CA PHE A 14 -2.36 -2.45 -18.89
C PHE A 14 -0.84 -2.52 -18.72
N ALA A 15 -0.37 -3.47 -17.91
CA ALA A 15 1.05 -3.65 -17.67
C ALA A 15 1.80 -4.06 -18.96
N LYS A 16 1.21 -4.91 -19.82
CA LYS A 16 1.76 -5.24 -21.15
C LYS A 16 1.80 -4.01 -22.06
N GLY A 17 0.73 -3.20 -22.05
CA GLY A 17 0.69 -1.95 -22.81
C GLY A 17 1.76 -0.96 -22.38
N ALA A 18 1.99 -0.82 -21.07
CA ALA A 18 3.05 0.00 -20.52
C ALA A 18 4.45 -0.50 -20.96
N ASP A 19 4.66 -1.82 -20.97
CA ASP A 19 5.88 -2.43 -21.49
C ASP A 19 6.11 -2.08 -22.98
N ALA A 20 5.06 -2.22 -23.79
CA ALA A 20 5.12 -1.89 -25.22
C ALA A 20 5.40 -0.40 -25.48
N ALA A 21 4.93 0.48 -24.59
CA ALA A 21 5.23 1.92 -24.62
C ALA A 21 6.65 2.27 -24.14
N GLY A 22 7.49 1.27 -23.84
CA GLY A 22 8.88 1.45 -23.44
C GLY A 22 9.08 1.80 -21.96
N MET A 23 8.13 1.46 -21.10
CA MET A 23 8.26 1.64 -19.64
C MET A 23 9.11 0.55 -18.98
N ARG A 24 9.71 -0.34 -19.77
CA ARG A 24 10.64 -1.39 -19.27
C ARG A 24 11.99 -0.80 -18.87
N SER A 25 12.67 -1.53 -18.01
CA SER A 25 14.09 -1.31 -17.73
C SER A 25 14.38 0.08 -17.13
N GLY A 26 15.10 0.94 -17.84
CA GLY A 26 15.56 2.22 -17.31
C GLY A 26 14.48 3.23 -16.89
N LYS A 27 13.22 3.02 -17.28
CA LYS A 27 12.10 3.90 -16.91
C LYS A 27 11.33 3.44 -15.68
N ARG A 28 11.55 2.24 -15.17
CA ARG A 28 10.83 1.70 -14.00
C ARG A 28 10.94 2.61 -12.77
N LEU A 29 12.11 3.15 -12.50
CA LEU A 29 12.35 4.04 -11.36
C LEU A 29 11.75 5.44 -11.54
N THR A 30 11.53 5.87 -12.79
CA THR A 30 10.90 7.16 -13.10
C THR A 30 9.37 7.07 -13.17
N HIS A 31 8.84 5.86 -13.42
CA HIS A 31 7.41 5.58 -13.53
C HIS A 31 7.06 4.29 -12.75
N PRO A 32 7.28 4.24 -11.43
CA PRO A 32 7.01 3.05 -10.65
C PRO A 32 5.51 2.78 -10.60
N LEU A 33 5.11 1.52 -10.77
CA LEU A 33 3.73 1.10 -10.62
C LEU A 33 3.46 0.68 -9.18
N PHE A 34 2.45 1.30 -8.58
CA PHE A 34 1.91 0.94 -7.27
C PHE A 34 0.47 0.48 -7.44
N VAL A 35 0.11 -0.60 -6.77
CA VAL A 35 -1.23 -1.16 -6.87
C VAL A 35 -1.82 -1.41 -5.49
N LYS A 36 -3.09 -1.13 -5.33
CA LYS A 36 -3.84 -1.52 -4.14
C LYS A 36 -4.12 -3.02 -4.18
N THR A 37 -4.07 -3.65 -3.02
CA THR A 37 -4.58 -5.00 -2.81
C THR A 37 -5.88 -4.93 -2.02
N PRO A 38 -6.80 -5.90 -2.15
CA PRO A 38 -7.91 -6.02 -1.21
C PRO A 38 -7.39 -6.20 0.23
N GLU A 39 -8.26 -5.93 1.20
CA GLU A 39 -7.94 -6.13 2.61
C GLU A 39 -7.22 -7.45 2.87
N ILE A 40 -6.22 -7.41 3.74
CA ILE A 40 -5.42 -8.59 4.09
C ILE A 40 -6.22 -9.50 5.01
N ALA A 41 -6.87 -8.94 6.01
CA ALA A 41 -7.90 -9.61 6.77
C ALA A 41 -9.24 -9.55 5.99
N PRO A 42 -10.14 -10.53 6.07
CA PRO A 42 -10.09 -11.71 6.95
C PRO A 42 -9.40 -12.93 6.34
N ASP A 43 -8.97 -12.92 5.07
CA ASP A 43 -8.40 -14.08 4.38
C ASP A 43 -6.93 -13.84 3.97
N GLN A 44 -6.02 -14.10 4.92
CA GLN A 44 -4.59 -13.91 4.70
C GLN A 44 -4.01 -14.84 3.63
N ALA A 45 -4.55 -16.05 3.45
CA ALA A 45 -4.06 -16.95 2.40
C ALA A 45 -4.34 -16.37 1.01
N LYS A 46 -5.57 -15.94 0.79
CA LYS A 46 -5.98 -15.29 -0.46
C LYS A 46 -5.28 -13.94 -0.68
N ALA A 47 -5.04 -13.16 0.37
CA ALA A 47 -4.25 -11.94 0.29
C ALA A 47 -2.82 -12.22 -0.18
N GLY A 48 -2.17 -13.26 0.36
CA GLY A 48 -0.83 -13.68 -0.05
C GLY A 48 -0.75 -14.08 -1.53
N GLU A 49 -1.74 -14.82 -2.03
CA GLU A 49 -1.83 -15.18 -3.44
C GLU A 49 -1.97 -13.94 -4.34
N ARG A 50 -2.82 -12.99 -3.95
CA ARG A 50 -3.06 -11.74 -4.69
C ARG A 50 -1.83 -10.87 -4.73
N ILE A 51 -1.15 -10.68 -3.59
CA ILE A 51 0.09 -9.91 -3.50
C ILE A 51 1.18 -10.56 -4.37
N ALA A 52 1.33 -11.89 -4.32
CA ALA A 52 2.31 -12.59 -5.15
C ALA A 52 2.01 -12.39 -6.65
N LYS A 53 0.76 -12.52 -7.09
CA LYS A 53 0.33 -12.27 -8.48
C LYS A 53 0.65 -10.84 -8.93
N GLN A 54 0.37 -9.83 -8.10
CA GLN A 54 0.68 -8.43 -8.40
C GLN A 54 2.19 -8.20 -8.52
N LEU A 55 2.98 -8.72 -7.57
CA LEU A 55 4.44 -8.59 -7.60
C LEU A 55 5.06 -9.33 -8.79
N ASN A 56 4.50 -10.47 -9.19
CA ASN A 56 4.94 -11.22 -10.37
C ASN A 56 4.66 -10.50 -11.69
N LEU A 57 3.74 -9.52 -11.70
CA LEU A 57 3.59 -8.57 -12.81
C LEU A 57 4.63 -7.44 -12.80
N GLY A 58 5.53 -7.38 -11.82
CA GLY A 58 6.63 -6.42 -11.77
C GLY A 58 6.25 -5.04 -11.24
N VAL A 59 5.21 -4.92 -10.41
CA VAL A 59 4.91 -3.67 -9.70
C VAL A 59 6.04 -3.33 -8.73
N SER A 60 6.22 -2.05 -8.45
CA SER A 60 7.25 -1.52 -7.53
C SER A 60 6.75 -1.43 -6.08
N GLY A 61 5.46 -1.54 -5.87
CA GLY A 61 4.92 -1.52 -4.52
C GLY A 61 3.46 -1.93 -4.42
N ILE A 62 3.09 -2.29 -3.20
CA ILE A 62 1.73 -2.70 -2.83
C ILE A 62 1.18 -1.72 -1.81
N VAL A 63 -0.05 -1.31 -2.02
CA VAL A 63 -0.80 -0.46 -1.10
C VAL A 63 -1.78 -1.32 -0.31
N PHE A 64 -1.57 -1.45 0.98
CA PHE A 64 -2.50 -2.12 1.90
C PHE A 64 -3.61 -1.14 2.27
N VAL A 65 -4.85 -1.56 2.10
CA VAL A 65 -6.04 -0.74 2.38
C VAL A 65 -6.67 -1.16 3.70
N ASP A 66 -7.29 -0.22 4.37
CA ASP A 66 -8.06 -0.38 5.63
C ASP A 66 -7.36 -1.25 6.69
N VAL A 67 -6.08 -0.98 6.92
CA VAL A 67 -5.30 -1.74 7.89
C VAL A 67 -5.77 -1.41 9.31
N GLN A 68 -6.07 -2.45 10.09
CA GLN A 68 -6.66 -2.33 11.42
C GLN A 68 -5.76 -2.85 12.55
N SER A 69 -4.60 -3.43 12.24
CA SER A 69 -3.68 -3.92 13.27
C SER A 69 -2.22 -4.01 12.80
N ALA A 70 -1.29 -3.98 13.77
CA ALA A 70 0.12 -4.22 13.52
C ALA A 70 0.41 -5.63 12.96
N ASP A 71 -0.35 -6.63 13.40
CA ASP A 71 -0.16 -8.01 12.96
C ASP A 71 -0.61 -8.20 11.51
N GLU A 72 -1.67 -7.51 11.09
CA GLU A 72 -2.08 -7.46 9.70
C GLU A 72 -1.00 -6.86 8.81
N VAL A 73 -0.39 -5.75 9.23
CA VAL A 73 0.75 -5.13 8.50
C VAL A 73 1.91 -6.11 8.41
N LYS A 74 2.32 -6.73 9.51
CA LYS A 74 3.42 -7.71 9.52
C LYS A 74 3.14 -8.87 8.56
N ALA A 75 1.91 -9.40 8.57
CA ALA A 75 1.50 -10.45 7.65
C ALA A 75 1.63 -10.00 6.19
N GLY A 76 1.09 -8.83 5.84
CA GLY A 76 1.19 -8.27 4.49
C GLY A 76 2.64 -8.03 4.04
N LEU A 77 3.49 -7.47 4.91
CA LEU A 77 4.91 -7.26 4.61
C LEU A 77 5.64 -8.59 4.37
N ASN A 78 5.33 -9.63 5.14
CA ASN A 78 5.88 -10.97 4.91
C ASN A 78 5.42 -11.56 3.58
N MET A 79 4.17 -11.29 3.15
CA MET A 79 3.65 -11.71 1.84
C MET A 79 4.34 -11.01 0.67
N MET A 80 4.95 -9.85 0.86
CA MET A 80 5.73 -9.17 -0.17
C MET A 80 7.15 -9.74 -0.31
N ARG A 81 7.68 -10.41 0.69
CA ARG A 81 9.05 -10.94 0.74
C ARG A 81 9.11 -12.40 0.34
N PHE A 82 10.11 -12.79 -0.43
CA PHE A 82 10.34 -14.17 -0.81
C PHE A 82 10.58 -15.09 0.40
N LYS A 83 10.14 -16.35 0.30
CA LYS A 83 10.42 -17.38 1.31
C LYS A 83 11.92 -17.52 1.56
N SER A 84 12.72 -17.51 0.52
CA SER A 84 14.19 -17.55 0.61
C SER A 84 14.81 -16.35 1.34
N LYS A 85 14.03 -15.27 1.56
CA LYS A 85 14.43 -14.06 2.30
C LYS A 85 13.69 -13.89 3.62
N GLY A 86 13.08 -14.96 4.13
CA GLY A 86 12.38 -14.96 5.41
C GLY A 86 10.96 -14.39 5.37
N GLY A 87 10.37 -14.26 4.18
CA GLY A 87 8.95 -13.93 3.99
C GLY A 87 8.10 -15.17 3.71
N THR A 88 6.91 -14.94 3.13
CA THR A 88 5.96 -16.00 2.78
C THR A 88 5.63 -16.04 1.28
N ARG A 89 6.09 -15.05 0.48
CA ARG A 89 5.93 -15.04 -0.98
C ARG A 89 6.65 -16.25 -1.59
N PRO A 90 6.00 -17.03 -2.48
CA PRO A 90 6.70 -18.05 -3.27
C PRO A 90 7.89 -17.46 -4.04
N ASP A 91 8.94 -18.27 -4.26
CA ASP A 91 10.15 -17.83 -4.96
C ASP A 91 9.99 -17.76 -6.50
N ASP A 92 8.77 -17.97 -7.00
CA ASP A 92 8.38 -17.68 -8.38
C ASP A 92 8.34 -16.16 -8.62
N VAL A 93 8.83 -15.73 -9.76
CA VAL A 93 9.01 -14.30 -10.09
C VAL A 93 8.14 -13.81 -11.26
N GLY A 94 7.48 -14.73 -11.99
CA GLY A 94 6.67 -14.39 -13.17
C GLY A 94 7.41 -13.53 -14.18
N ASP A 95 6.74 -12.50 -14.70
CA ASP A 95 7.28 -11.55 -15.68
C ASP A 95 8.11 -10.41 -15.04
N ALA A 96 8.18 -10.35 -13.72
CA ALA A 96 8.76 -9.21 -13.02
C ALA A 96 10.24 -8.94 -13.37
N PRO A 97 11.14 -9.92 -13.51
CA PRO A 97 12.52 -9.65 -13.92
C PRO A 97 12.61 -8.95 -15.28
N ALA A 98 11.84 -9.43 -16.26
CA ALA A 98 11.81 -8.83 -17.60
C ALA A 98 11.30 -7.38 -17.56
N ARG A 99 10.27 -7.10 -16.72
CA ARG A 99 9.76 -5.73 -16.52
C ARG A 99 10.72 -4.81 -15.80
N TRP A 100 11.48 -5.35 -14.87
CA TRP A 100 12.51 -4.60 -14.18
C TRP A 100 13.79 -4.47 -15.02
N GLY A 101 13.89 -5.16 -16.18
CA GLY A 101 15.02 -5.11 -17.08
C GLY A 101 16.28 -5.74 -16.49
N MET A 102 16.14 -6.83 -15.75
CA MET A 102 17.25 -7.47 -15.05
C MET A 102 17.11 -8.98 -15.04
N SER A 103 18.19 -9.67 -14.64
CA SER A 103 18.16 -11.12 -14.44
C SER A 103 17.22 -11.50 -13.27
N GLU A 104 16.73 -12.76 -13.27
CA GLU A 104 15.96 -13.28 -12.14
C GLU A 104 16.73 -13.17 -10.82
N LYS A 105 18.04 -13.46 -10.85
CA LYS A 105 18.91 -13.34 -9.67
C LYS A 105 18.92 -11.91 -9.15
N ASP A 106 19.18 -10.93 -10.03
CA ASP A 106 19.26 -9.52 -9.62
C ASP A 106 17.89 -9.00 -9.15
N TYR A 107 16.80 -9.47 -9.79
CA TYR A 107 15.44 -9.16 -9.34
C TYR A 107 15.21 -9.68 -7.93
N LYS A 108 15.51 -10.95 -7.66
CA LYS A 108 15.36 -11.52 -6.30
C LYS A 108 16.18 -10.78 -5.27
N ASP A 109 17.35 -10.29 -5.64
CA ASP A 109 18.20 -9.51 -4.72
C ASP A 109 17.62 -8.14 -4.41
N LYS A 110 16.96 -7.49 -5.37
CA LYS A 110 16.38 -6.15 -5.25
C LYS A 110 14.92 -6.12 -4.82
N ALA A 111 14.14 -7.16 -5.16
CA ALA A 111 12.72 -7.26 -4.85
C ALA A 111 12.49 -7.64 -3.37
N ASP A 112 12.98 -6.79 -2.47
CA ASP A 112 12.78 -6.85 -1.03
C ASP A 112 12.33 -5.47 -0.52
N LEU A 113 11.78 -5.42 0.68
CA LEU A 113 11.14 -4.24 1.23
C LEU A 113 12.14 -3.17 1.68
N TRP A 114 12.01 -1.97 1.13
CA TRP A 114 12.57 -0.77 1.71
C TRP A 114 11.57 -0.19 2.73
N PRO A 115 11.98 0.31 3.92
CA PRO A 115 13.36 0.46 4.40
C PRO A 115 13.90 -0.73 5.21
N LEU A 116 13.16 -1.83 5.34
CA LEU A 116 13.59 -3.01 6.09
C LEU A 116 14.92 -3.55 5.55
N ASN A 117 15.06 -3.62 4.24
CA ASN A 117 16.30 -3.83 3.52
C ASN A 117 16.67 -2.52 2.80
N PRO A 118 17.77 -1.82 3.20
CA PRO A 118 18.16 -0.56 2.55
C PRO A 118 18.48 -0.69 1.05
N LYS A 119 18.78 -1.91 0.57
CA LYS A 119 19.01 -2.21 -0.85
C LYS A 119 17.76 -2.72 -1.57
N GLY A 120 16.66 -2.89 -0.83
CA GLY A 120 15.37 -3.30 -1.37
C GLY A 120 14.74 -2.18 -2.19
N GLU A 121 14.03 -2.55 -3.24
CA GLU A 121 13.37 -1.63 -4.16
C GLU A 121 11.85 -1.82 -4.22
N LEU A 122 11.28 -2.68 -3.35
CA LEU A 122 9.84 -2.75 -3.12
C LEU A 122 9.44 -1.80 -2.01
N VAL A 123 8.35 -1.06 -2.21
CA VAL A 123 7.81 -0.13 -1.22
C VAL A 123 6.39 -0.52 -0.86
N ASN A 124 6.10 -0.56 0.42
CA ASN A 124 4.75 -0.71 0.94
C ASN A 124 4.17 0.67 1.27
N PHE A 125 2.92 0.90 0.87
CA PHE A 125 2.06 1.92 1.45
C PHE A 125 1.03 1.24 2.35
N THR A 126 0.90 1.73 3.58
CA THR A 126 -0.09 1.25 4.55
C THR A 126 -1.13 2.35 4.77
N ILE A 127 -2.39 2.11 4.39
CA ILE A 127 -3.48 3.07 4.55
C ILE A 127 -4.26 2.73 5.82
N VAL A 128 -4.42 3.72 6.70
CA VAL A 128 -5.30 3.69 7.85
C VAL A 128 -6.51 4.56 7.56
N GLU A 129 -7.71 3.96 7.54
CA GLU A 129 -8.91 4.61 7.07
C GLU A 129 -10.20 4.18 7.80
N SER A 130 -10.06 3.55 8.98
CA SER A 130 -11.14 3.16 9.88
C SER A 130 -10.89 3.64 11.31
N LYS A 131 -11.93 3.63 12.16
CA LYS A 131 -11.79 3.95 13.59
C LYS A 131 -10.91 2.92 14.31
N GLU A 132 -11.02 1.67 13.92
CA GLU A 132 -10.25 0.54 14.43
C GLU A 132 -8.75 0.72 14.15
N GLY A 133 -8.39 1.07 12.93
CA GLY A 133 -7.01 1.37 12.52
C GLY A 133 -6.48 2.60 13.25
N LEU A 134 -7.26 3.67 13.36
CA LEU A 134 -6.87 4.88 14.10
C LEU A 134 -6.61 4.59 15.58
N ALA A 135 -7.44 3.76 16.21
CA ALA A 135 -7.26 3.39 17.62
C ALA A 135 -5.91 2.66 17.88
N LYS A 136 -5.35 2.02 16.83
CA LYS A 136 -4.08 1.26 16.90
C LYS A 136 -2.96 1.90 16.08
N ILE A 137 -3.12 3.17 15.70
CA ILE A 137 -2.19 3.84 14.78
C ILE A 137 -0.73 3.79 15.24
N ARG A 138 -0.47 3.89 16.54
CA ARG A 138 0.89 3.85 17.09
C ARG A 138 1.51 2.45 16.97
N GLU A 139 0.72 1.41 17.22
CA GLU A 139 1.14 0.01 17.06
C GLU A 139 1.44 -0.30 15.58
N ILE A 140 0.57 0.19 14.67
CA ILE A 140 0.75 0.07 13.22
C ILE A 140 2.03 0.80 12.81
N ALA A 141 2.22 2.05 13.19
CA ALA A 141 3.38 2.86 12.83
C ALA A 141 4.71 2.30 13.35
N ALA A 142 4.67 1.54 14.47
CA ALA A 142 5.85 0.89 15.03
C ALA A 142 6.36 -0.30 14.22
N VAL A 143 5.57 -0.83 13.27
CA VAL A 143 5.96 -1.98 12.45
C VAL A 143 7.10 -1.61 11.51
N LYS A 144 8.24 -2.31 11.63
CA LYS A 144 9.37 -2.12 10.74
C LYS A 144 9.07 -2.67 9.35
N GLY A 145 9.43 -1.91 8.32
CA GLY A 145 9.23 -2.29 6.93
C GLY A 145 8.09 -1.57 6.20
N ILE A 146 7.29 -0.78 6.91
CA ILE A 146 6.37 0.16 6.26
C ILE A 146 7.22 1.20 5.51
N GLY A 147 7.02 1.33 4.21
CA GLY A 147 7.66 2.36 3.40
C GLY A 147 6.99 3.71 3.58
N VAL A 148 5.66 3.75 3.51
CA VAL A 148 4.84 4.96 3.69
C VAL A 148 3.60 4.63 4.49
N LEU A 149 3.35 5.37 5.56
CA LEU A 149 2.09 5.36 6.29
C LEU A 149 1.19 6.48 5.76
N PHE A 150 -0.11 6.19 5.56
CA PHE A 150 -0.98 7.05 4.79
C PHE A 150 -2.38 7.13 5.42
N PRO A 151 -2.90 8.31 5.78
CA PRO A 151 -4.29 8.46 6.18
C PRO A 151 -5.19 8.35 4.93
N GLY A 152 -6.14 7.43 4.93
CA GLY A 152 -7.15 7.30 3.88
C GLY A 152 -8.18 8.42 3.96
N ALA A 153 -7.76 9.68 3.71
CA ALA A 153 -8.54 10.88 3.97
C ALA A 153 -9.94 10.87 3.35
N GLY A 154 -10.08 10.30 2.14
CA GLY A 154 -11.38 10.17 1.47
C GLY A 154 -12.34 9.24 2.20
N THR A 155 -11.88 8.04 2.57
CA THR A 155 -12.67 7.05 3.33
C THR A 155 -12.96 7.57 4.74
N LEU A 156 -11.96 8.15 5.43
CA LEU A 156 -12.13 8.75 6.75
C LEU A 156 -13.18 9.87 6.73
N ARG A 157 -13.31 10.63 5.64
CA ARG A 157 -14.38 11.61 5.51
C ARG A 157 -15.77 10.96 5.65
N GLY A 158 -15.98 9.79 5.07
CA GLY A 158 -17.19 8.99 5.24
C GLY A 158 -17.38 8.51 6.69
N VAL A 159 -16.29 8.06 7.33
CA VAL A 159 -16.30 7.60 8.73
C VAL A 159 -16.69 8.71 9.71
N PHE A 160 -16.30 9.96 9.42
CA PHE A 160 -16.63 11.15 10.20
C PHE A 160 -17.87 11.90 9.67
N THR A 161 -18.67 11.27 8.82
CA THR A 161 -19.97 11.80 8.36
C THR A 161 -21.09 10.98 8.98
N SER A 162 -22.07 11.65 9.60
CA SER A 162 -23.20 10.97 10.23
C SER A 162 -24.02 10.17 9.21
N PRO A 163 -24.75 9.12 9.64
CA PRO A 163 -25.84 8.57 8.85
C PRO A 163 -26.84 9.67 8.49
N PRO A 164 -27.64 9.51 7.41
CA PRO A 164 -28.69 10.47 7.08
C PRO A 164 -29.74 10.54 8.20
N ASP A 165 -30.19 11.74 8.53
CA ASP A 165 -31.32 11.99 9.44
C ASP A 165 -32.67 11.68 8.74
N ALA A 166 -33.76 11.96 9.41
CA ALA A 166 -35.12 11.77 8.87
C ALA A 166 -35.41 12.58 7.58
N ASN A 167 -34.64 13.65 7.34
CA ASN A 167 -34.74 14.51 6.15
C ASN A 167 -33.68 14.14 5.09
N GLY A 168 -32.91 13.08 5.32
CA GLY A 168 -31.80 12.66 4.43
C GLY A 168 -30.52 13.49 4.58
N GLN A 169 -30.45 14.38 5.57
CA GLN A 169 -29.27 15.23 5.79
C GLN A 169 -28.19 14.48 6.53
N ARG A 170 -26.94 14.76 6.16
CA ARG A 170 -25.74 14.20 6.79
C ARG A 170 -24.88 15.34 7.33
N VAL A 171 -24.33 15.15 8.51
CA VAL A 171 -23.42 16.11 9.14
C VAL A 171 -22.00 15.56 9.09
N PHE A 172 -21.09 16.33 8.53
CA PHE A 172 -19.67 16.02 8.49
C PHE A 172 -18.95 16.64 9.70
N ASP A 173 -18.31 15.80 10.50
CA ASP A 173 -17.44 16.23 11.59
C ASP A 173 -16.02 16.51 11.05
N GLU A 174 -15.85 17.72 10.51
CA GLU A 174 -14.59 18.18 9.95
C GLU A 174 -13.45 18.17 10.97
N LYS A 175 -13.75 18.57 12.21
CA LYS A 175 -12.76 18.61 13.29
C LYS A 175 -12.30 17.19 13.69
N GLY A 176 -13.22 16.25 13.79
CA GLY A 176 -12.91 14.85 14.06
C GLY A 176 -12.08 14.24 12.95
N TRP A 177 -12.45 14.51 11.71
CA TRP A 177 -11.71 14.07 10.52
C TRP A 177 -10.29 14.64 10.47
N GLU A 178 -10.12 15.94 10.69
CA GLU A 178 -8.77 16.55 10.73
C GLU A 178 -7.92 16.00 11.88
N ASN A 179 -8.51 15.81 13.06
CA ASN A 179 -7.82 15.18 14.19
C ASN A 179 -7.34 13.76 13.85
N ALA A 180 -8.13 12.97 13.11
CA ALA A 180 -7.73 11.64 12.67
C ALA A 180 -6.51 11.69 11.74
N ILE A 181 -6.48 12.64 10.80
CA ILE A 181 -5.31 12.86 9.93
C ILE A 181 -4.09 13.23 10.77
N GLN A 182 -4.24 14.17 11.71
CA GLN A 182 -3.14 14.59 12.57
C GLN A 182 -2.60 13.47 13.48
N GLN A 183 -3.46 12.53 13.91
CA GLN A 183 -3.00 11.34 14.64
C GLN A 183 -2.07 10.47 13.79
N VAL A 184 -2.40 10.24 12.52
CA VAL A 184 -1.53 9.48 11.60
C VAL A 184 -0.20 10.21 11.40
N LEU A 185 -0.24 11.52 11.12
CA LEU A 185 0.97 12.33 10.94
C LEU A 185 1.86 12.35 12.21
N ALA A 186 1.25 12.43 13.39
CA ALA A 186 1.99 12.37 14.66
C ALA A 186 2.67 11.00 14.84
N ALA A 187 1.98 9.90 14.52
CA ALA A 187 2.56 8.56 14.56
C ALA A 187 3.72 8.41 13.57
N CYS A 188 3.60 8.95 12.35
CA CYS A 188 4.70 8.97 11.38
C CYS A 188 5.94 9.65 11.96
N LYS A 189 5.79 10.82 12.57
CA LYS A 189 6.90 11.59 13.17
C LYS A 189 7.53 10.82 14.33
N GLU A 190 6.72 10.27 15.21
CA GLU A 190 7.18 9.54 16.39
C GLU A 190 8.00 8.30 16.03
N PHE A 191 7.49 7.48 15.09
CA PHE A 191 8.13 6.23 14.70
C PHE A 191 9.08 6.36 13.51
N LYS A 192 9.28 7.60 12.98
CA LYS A 192 10.17 7.92 11.85
C LYS A 192 9.82 7.11 10.60
N VAL A 193 8.54 6.94 10.33
CA VAL A 193 8.00 6.37 9.11
C VAL A 193 7.68 7.50 8.14
N SER A 194 7.98 7.32 6.84
CA SER A 194 7.56 8.30 5.83
C SER A 194 6.04 8.42 5.82
N CYS A 195 5.54 9.64 5.77
CA CYS A 195 4.11 9.91 5.68
C CYS A 195 3.72 10.33 4.26
N GLY A 196 2.61 9.81 3.77
CA GLY A 196 1.98 10.27 2.55
C GLY A 196 0.62 10.91 2.85
N TYR A 197 0.19 11.85 1.99
CA TYR A 197 -1.13 12.46 2.08
C TYR A 197 -1.64 12.83 0.68
N PRO A 198 -2.92 12.60 0.35
CA PRO A 198 -3.49 12.97 -0.94
C PRO A 198 -3.85 14.46 -0.98
N ALA A 199 -2.83 15.34 -0.91
CA ALA A 199 -3.03 16.78 -0.91
C ALA A 199 -3.46 17.30 -2.28
N GLY A 200 -4.39 18.25 -2.27
CA GLY A 200 -4.71 19.08 -3.43
C GLY A 200 -3.95 20.41 -3.40
N ALA A 201 -4.07 21.21 -4.47
CA ALA A 201 -3.42 22.51 -4.56
C ALA A 201 -3.84 23.48 -3.43
N ALA A 202 -5.05 23.29 -2.89
CA ALA A 202 -5.60 24.17 -1.86
C ALA A 202 -5.06 23.89 -0.43
N ASP A 203 -4.57 22.67 -0.19
CA ASP A 203 -4.18 22.22 1.16
C ASP A 203 -2.74 21.71 1.28
N ILE A 204 -2.00 21.65 0.17
CA ILE A 204 -0.65 21.10 0.15
C ILE A 204 0.30 21.80 1.13
N GLU A 205 0.24 23.14 1.21
CA GLU A 205 1.10 23.91 2.13
C GLU A 205 0.81 23.59 3.59
N MET A 206 -0.46 23.38 3.94
CA MET A 206 -0.86 23.01 5.30
C MET A 206 -0.41 21.58 5.66
N ARG A 207 -0.23 20.71 4.66
CA ARG A 207 0.13 19.29 4.86
C ARG A 207 1.65 19.03 4.85
N MET A 208 2.45 20.01 4.43
CA MET A 208 3.91 19.91 4.42
C MET A 208 4.52 20.39 5.74
#